data_342c89b4b0895da55c986e68cdc47a47
#
_entry.id   342c89b4b0895da55c986e68cdc47a47
#
_cell.length_a   1.000
_cell.length_b   1.000
_cell.length_c   1.000
_cell.angle_alpha   90.00
_cell.angle_beta   90.00
_cell.angle_gamma   90.00
#
_symmetry.space_group_name_H-M   'P 1'
#
loop_
_entity.id
_entity.type
_entity.pdbx_description
1 polymer ?
#
loop_
_entity_poly.entity_id
_entity_poly.type
_entity_poly.pdbx_seq_one_letter_code
_entity_poly.pdbx_strand_id
1 'polypeptide(L)'
;MCIRDRNYRVKPGDLVTMVLPYPVQNFELKPQDIPINILHEDDNFVIVNKDAGMVVHPGHGNHDGTLVNALLHHFDQLPELPSDYSGRPGLVHRIDKNTSGLLVVAKTERALTKLAKQFYDKTTSRKYIALVWGDVEDGATIIGNIGRSKKNRKVMSVYPDGEEGKHAVTHFKVIERFGYVTLVECRLETGRTHQIRAHFKWIGHPLFNDMEYGGNKVLKGLKTAKYQKFIENNFQLFKGQALHAQSLGFIHPETGEDLLFFEELPEYFELALKRFRDYCK
;
A
#
# COMPACT_ATOMS: atom_id res chain seq x y z
N MET A 1 43.83 18.44 -7.83
CA MET A 1 44.26 17.18 -7.19
C MET A 1 43.00 16.38 -6.84
N CYS A 2 42.76 15.26 -7.52
CA CYS A 2 41.59 14.41 -7.16
C CYS A 2 41.97 13.63 -5.90
N ILE A 3 41.32 13.94 -4.78
CA ILE A 3 41.46 13.16 -3.55
C ILE A 3 40.63 11.88 -3.73
N ARG A 4 41.32 10.74 -3.82
CA ARG A 4 40.67 9.41 -3.90
C ARG A 4 40.67 8.71 -2.54
N ASP A 5 40.95 9.45 -1.46
CA ASP A 5 41.01 8.89 -0.12
C ASP A 5 39.63 8.96 0.56
N ARG A 6 38.99 7.80 0.76
CA ARG A 6 37.71 7.66 1.48
C ARG A 6 37.81 8.07 2.97
N ASN A 7 39.00 8.23 3.51
CA ASN A 7 39.25 8.59 4.92
C ASN A 7 39.52 10.09 5.11
N TYR A 8 39.44 10.91 4.03
CA TYR A 8 39.61 12.34 4.15
C TYR A 8 38.51 12.95 5.04
N ARG A 9 38.91 13.67 6.06
CA ARG A 9 38.01 14.44 6.93
C ARG A 9 37.82 15.84 6.36
N VAL A 10 36.61 16.14 5.90
CA VAL A 10 36.26 17.46 5.37
C VAL A 10 36.45 18.51 6.45
N LYS A 11 37.08 19.66 6.06
CA LYS A 11 37.37 20.80 6.94
C LYS A 11 36.52 22.00 6.52
N PRO A 12 36.28 22.95 7.45
CA PRO A 12 35.69 24.24 7.06
C PRO A 12 36.46 24.91 5.93
N GLY A 13 35.75 25.28 4.83
CA GLY A 13 36.37 25.86 3.65
C GLY A 13 36.67 24.87 2.51
N ASP A 14 36.49 23.56 2.70
CA ASP A 14 36.63 22.60 1.61
C ASP A 14 35.44 22.69 0.66
N LEU A 15 35.75 22.72 -0.64
CA LEU A 15 34.74 22.61 -1.69
C LEU A 15 34.53 21.13 -2.05
N VAL A 16 33.36 20.59 -1.75
CA VAL A 16 32.97 19.23 -2.11
C VAL A 16 32.14 19.24 -3.39
N THR A 17 32.67 18.67 -4.46
CA THR A 17 31.96 18.53 -5.73
C THR A 17 31.63 17.07 -5.98
N MET A 18 30.35 16.76 -6.19
CA MET A 18 29.88 15.43 -6.58
C MET A 18 29.36 15.46 -8.00
N VAL A 19 29.97 14.67 -8.87
CA VAL A 19 29.43 14.42 -10.22
C VAL A 19 28.49 13.23 -10.15
N LEU A 20 27.21 13.47 -10.31
CA LEU A 20 26.23 12.38 -10.42
C LEU A 20 26.35 11.76 -11.82
N PRO A 21 26.63 10.45 -11.92
CA PRO A 21 26.85 9.79 -13.21
C PRO A 21 25.60 9.65 -14.09
N TYR A 22 24.43 9.96 -13.51
CA TYR A 22 23.17 9.91 -14.23
C TYR A 22 22.45 11.25 -14.08
N PRO A 23 21.86 11.77 -15.16
CA PRO A 23 20.99 12.95 -15.04
C PRO A 23 19.87 12.62 -14.03
N VAL A 24 19.54 13.56 -13.18
CA VAL A 24 18.31 13.50 -12.38
C VAL A 24 17.19 13.32 -13.39
N GLN A 25 16.56 12.17 -13.41
CA GLN A 25 15.39 11.96 -14.24
C GLN A 25 14.28 12.79 -13.61
N ASN A 26 14.13 14.01 -14.13
CA ASN A 26 12.92 14.78 -13.87
C ASN A 26 11.81 14.06 -14.61
N PHE A 27 11.04 13.24 -13.88
CA PHE A 27 9.81 12.67 -14.41
C PHE A 27 8.81 13.81 -14.53
N GLU A 28 8.66 14.31 -15.76
CA GLU A 28 7.57 15.21 -16.06
C GLU A 28 6.26 14.44 -15.89
N LEU A 29 5.46 14.85 -14.91
CA LEU A 29 4.14 14.28 -14.68
C LEU A 29 3.21 14.77 -15.81
N LYS A 30 2.82 13.85 -16.69
CA LYS A 30 1.91 14.14 -17.79
C LYS A 30 0.50 13.71 -17.46
N PRO A 31 -0.52 14.58 -17.66
CA PRO A 31 -1.91 14.16 -17.60
C PRO A 31 -2.18 13.02 -18.58
N GLN A 32 -2.96 12.02 -18.15
CA GLN A 32 -3.36 10.88 -18.98
C GLN A 32 -4.84 10.58 -18.77
N ASP A 33 -5.57 10.40 -19.85
CA ASP A 33 -6.98 9.99 -19.83
C ASP A 33 -7.09 8.51 -19.42
N ILE A 34 -7.08 8.30 -18.11
CA ILE A 34 -7.22 6.99 -17.47
C ILE A 34 -8.46 7.04 -16.58
N PRO A 35 -9.42 6.12 -16.75
CA PRO A 35 -10.60 6.08 -15.91
C PRO A 35 -10.24 5.93 -14.43
N ILE A 36 -10.86 6.74 -13.57
CA ILE A 36 -10.76 6.64 -12.12
C ILE A 36 -12.16 6.55 -11.52
N ASN A 37 -12.31 5.72 -10.49
CA ASN A 37 -13.56 5.59 -9.76
C ASN A 37 -13.55 6.55 -8.57
N ILE A 38 -14.30 7.64 -8.69
CA ILE A 38 -14.48 8.65 -7.64
C ILE A 38 -15.75 8.32 -6.86
N LEU A 39 -15.62 8.10 -5.55
CA LEU A 39 -16.74 7.82 -4.65
C LEU A 39 -17.32 9.07 -4.02
N HIS A 40 -16.47 10.07 -3.79
CA HIS A 40 -16.86 11.34 -3.19
C HIS A 40 -15.92 12.43 -3.67
N GLU A 41 -16.44 13.61 -3.89
CA GLU A 41 -15.68 14.80 -4.21
C GLU A 41 -16.35 16.03 -3.60
N ASP A 42 -15.55 16.87 -2.98
CA ASP A 42 -15.93 18.22 -2.56
C ASP A 42 -14.87 19.25 -2.98
N ASP A 43 -14.94 20.48 -2.47
CA ASP A 43 -13.98 21.55 -2.80
C ASP A 43 -12.58 21.28 -2.25
N ASN A 44 -12.41 20.40 -1.25
CA ASN A 44 -11.19 20.21 -0.49
C ASN A 44 -10.44 18.93 -0.82
N PHE A 45 -11.16 17.85 -1.11
CA PHE A 45 -10.57 16.54 -1.38
C PHE A 45 -11.45 15.68 -2.28
N VAL A 46 -10.88 14.59 -2.75
CA VAL A 46 -11.57 13.54 -3.47
C VAL A 46 -11.24 12.17 -2.85
N ILE A 47 -12.23 11.29 -2.77
CA ILE A 47 -12.07 9.88 -2.40
C ILE A 47 -12.10 9.04 -3.67
N VAL A 48 -11.02 8.33 -3.90
CA VAL A 48 -10.87 7.43 -5.05
C VAL A 48 -10.90 5.98 -4.59
N ASN A 49 -11.69 5.15 -5.25
CA ASN A 49 -11.57 3.69 -5.17
C ASN A 49 -10.60 3.22 -6.25
N LYS A 50 -9.35 2.98 -5.85
CA LYS A 50 -8.28 2.56 -6.77
C LYS A 50 -8.37 1.09 -7.13
N ASP A 51 -8.30 0.78 -8.40
CA ASP A 51 -8.19 -0.61 -8.87
C ASP A 51 -6.86 -1.27 -8.51
N ALA A 52 -6.89 -2.60 -8.33
CA ALA A 52 -5.69 -3.41 -8.27
C ALA A 52 -4.94 -3.38 -9.62
N GLY A 53 -3.61 -3.26 -9.56
CA GLY A 53 -2.75 -3.15 -10.74
C GLY A 53 -2.34 -1.71 -11.08
N MET A 54 -3.05 -0.70 -10.58
CA MET A 54 -2.71 0.72 -10.76
C MET A 54 -1.71 1.17 -9.70
N VAL A 55 -0.59 1.77 -10.13
CA VAL A 55 0.37 2.43 -9.24
C VAL A 55 -0.15 3.81 -8.84
N VAL A 56 0.07 4.22 -7.61
CA VAL A 56 -0.43 5.53 -7.13
C VAL A 56 0.34 6.70 -7.76
N HIS A 57 1.68 6.65 -7.81
CA HIS A 57 2.50 7.71 -8.39
C HIS A 57 3.70 7.11 -9.13
N PRO A 58 4.28 7.83 -10.12
CA PRO A 58 5.45 7.37 -10.85
C PRO A 58 6.62 6.98 -9.95
N GLY A 59 7.37 5.96 -10.38
CA GLY A 59 8.52 5.45 -9.67
C GLY A 59 9.30 4.46 -10.53
N HIS A 60 10.28 3.80 -9.94
CA HIS A 60 11.14 2.86 -10.65
C HIS A 60 10.32 1.76 -11.34
N GLY A 61 10.44 1.68 -12.67
CA GLY A 61 9.72 0.70 -13.51
C GLY A 61 8.25 1.00 -13.80
N ASN A 62 7.72 2.16 -13.34
CA ASN A 62 6.37 2.64 -13.67
C ASN A 62 6.46 4.17 -13.75
N HIS A 63 6.73 4.69 -14.93
CA HIS A 63 6.98 6.12 -15.15
C HIS A 63 5.71 6.90 -15.52
N ASP A 64 4.68 6.20 -15.97
CA ASP A 64 3.37 6.70 -16.39
C ASP A 64 2.27 5.67 -16.07
N GLY A 65 1.04 5.93 -16.52
CA GLY A 65 -0.10 5.04 -16.24
C GLY A 65 -0.48 4.96 -14.76
N THR A 66 -0.17 5.99 -13.98
CA THR A 66 -0.41 6.01 -12.53
C THR A 66 -1.67 6.78 -12.17
N LEU A 67 -2.16 6.59 -10.94
CA LEU A 67 -3.29 7.37 -10.44
C LEU A 67 -3.03 8.88 -10.51
N VAL A 68 -1.80 9.33 -10.23
CA VAL A 68 -1.44 10.76 -10.34
C VAL A 68 -1.59 11.26 -11.77
N ASN A 69 -1.19 10.47 -12.80
CA ASN A 69 -1.40 10.87 -14.20
C ASN A 69 -2.89 11.02 -14.53
N ALA A 70 -3.73 10.12 -14.03
CA ALA A 70 -5.18 10.19 -14.21
C ALA A 70 -5.80 11.39 -13.47
N LEU A 71 -5.37 11.65 -12.23
CA LEU A 71 -5.83 12.79 -11.44
C LEU A 71 -5.44 14.14 -12.08
N LEU A 72 -4.25 14.25 -12.65
CA LEU A 72 -3.81 15.46 -13.38
C LEU A 72 -4.58 15.67 -14.69
N HIS A 73 -5.19 14.63 -15.26
CA HIS A 73 -6.11 14.78 -16.40
C HIS A 73 -7.51 15.20 -15.94
N HIS A 74 -7.95 14.70 -14.76
CA HIS A 74 -9.28 14.98 -14.23
C HIS A 74 -9.37 16.36 -13.56
N PHE A 75 -8.29 16.84 -12.95
CA PHE A 75 -8.20 18.14 -12.26
C PHE A 75 -7.17 19.03 -12.90
N ASP A 76 -7.53 20.30 -13.19
CA ASP A 76 -6.63 21.29 -13.78
C ASP A 76 -5.38 21.52 -12.93
N GLN A 77 -5.51 21.53 -11.62
CA GLN A 77 -4.42 21.72 -10.67
C GLN A 77 -4.64 20.89 -9.41
N LEU A 78 -3.55 20.31 -8.91
CA LEU A 78 -3.51 19.65 -7.60
C LEU A 78 -2.37 20.26 -6.78
N PRO A 79 -2.58 20.47 -5.47
CA PRO A 79 -1.58 21.10 -4.61
C PRO A 79 -0.37 20.19 -4.39
N GLU A 80 0.80 20.81 -4.25
CA GLU A 80 2.04 20.13 -3.85
C GLU A 80 2.57 20.71 -2.55
N LEU A 81 3.17 19.87 -1.71
CA LEU A 81 3.88 20.34 -0.52
C LEU A 81 5.21 20.99 -0.94
N PRO A 82 5.59 22.14 -0.34
CA PRO A 82 6.77 22.92 -0.72
C PRO A 82 8.11 22.20 -0.54
N SER A 83 8.18 21.12 0.19
CA SER A 83 9.41 20.41 0.53
C SER A 83 9.46 19.02 -0.11
N ASP A 84 10.55 18.71 -0.83
CA ASP A 84 11.10 17.39 -1.18
C ASP A 84 10.21 16.36 -1.92
N TYR A 85 8.95 16.63 -2.19
CA TYR A 85 8.00 15.69 -2.77
C TYR A 85 7.50 16.12 -4.16
N SER A 86 8.36 16.70 -4.97
CA SER A 86 8.07 16.91 -6.37
C SER A 86 7.56 15.61 -7.00
N GLY A 87 6.37 15.65 -7.63
CA GLY A 87 5.76 14.52 -8.29
C GLY A 87 4.73 13.73 -7.48
N ARG A 88 4.16 14.31 -6.43
CA ARG A 88 3.05 13.71 -5.65
C ARG A 88 1.89 14.68 -5.41
N PRO A 89 1.40 15.37 -6.43
CA PRO A 89 0.34 16.35 -6.24
C PRO A 89 -0.89 15.73 -5.56
N GLY A 90 -1.40 16.41 -4.54
CA GLY A 90 -2.57 16.01 -3.77
C GLY A 90 -2.42 14.79 -2.86
N LEU A 91 -1.34 14.03 -2.95
CA LEU A 91 -1.19 12.76 -2.23
C LEU A 91 -0.72 12.96 -0.79
N VAL A 92 -1.48 12.45 0.17
CA VAL A 92 -1.14 12.38 1.60
C VAL A 92 -0.78 10.97 2.07
N HIS A 93 -1.18 9.95 1.33
CA HIS A 93 -0.83 8.55 1.57
C HIS A 93 -0.85 7.73 0.27
N ARG A 94 -0.55 6.46 0.39
CA ARG A 94 -0.57 5.52 -0.75
C ARG A 94 -0.93 4.12 -0.30
N ILE A 95 -1.48 3.34 -1.26
CA ILE A 95 -1.60 1.88 -1.16
C ILE A 95 -0.76 1.23 -2.26
N ASP A 96 -0.47 -0.06 -2.14
CA ASP A 96 0.39 -0.77 -3.08
C ASP A 96 -0.26 -0.91 -4.47
N LYS A 97 0.56 -1.15 -5.50
CA LYS A 97 0.10 -1.34 -6.89
C LYS A 97 -1.10 -2.27 -6.99
N ASN A 98 -0.98 -3.45 -6.39
CA ASN A 98 -1.99 -4.52 -6.49
C ASN A 98 -3.00 -4.53 -5.33
N THR A 99 -2.95 -3.56 -4.44
CA THR A 99 -3.99 -3.33 -3.44
C THR A 99 -5.08 -2.45 -4.06
N SER A 100 -6.33 -2.89 -3.96
CA SER A 100 -7.49 -2.09 -4.35
C SER A 100 -8.06 -1.30 -3.18
N GLY A 101 -8.97 -0.35 -3.45
CA GLY A 101 -9.73 0.35 -2.43
C GLY A 101 -9.36 1.81 -2.23
N LEU A 102 -9.75 2.33 -1.09
CA LEU A 102 -9.87 3.76 -0.81
C LEU A 102 -8.56 4.50 -0.66
N LEU A 103 -8.52 5.66 -1.32
CA LEU A 103 -7.49 6.70 -1.18
C LEU A 103 -8.15 8.08 -1.07
N VAL A 104 -7.62 8.96 -0.22
CA VAL A 104 -7.94 10.38 -0.22
C VAL A 104 -6.87 11.18 -0.94
N VAL A 105 -7.30 12.12 -1.78
CA VAL A 105 -6.44 13.06 -2.50
C VAL A 105 -6.89 14.47 -2.20
N ALA A 106 -6.00 15.34 -1.77
CA ALA A 106 -6.30 16.74 -1.49
C ALA A 106 -6.39 17.56 -2.77
N LYS A 107 -7.36 18.47 -2.85
CA LYS A 107 -7.58 19.40 -3.97
C LYS A 107 -7.05 20.82 -3.66
N THR A 108 -6.82 21.14 -2.38
CA THR A 108 -6.30 22.45 -1.94
C THR A 108 -5.06 22.29 -1.05
N GLU A 109 -4.17 23.29 -1.01
CA GLU A 109 -2.98 23.28 -0.14
C GLU A 109 -3.33 23.12 1.34
N ARG A 110 -4.43 23.77 1.77
CA ARG A 110 -4.92 23.69 3.14
C ARG A 110 -5.38 22.27 3.49
N ALA A 111 -6.13 21.63 2.59
CA ALA A 111 -6.55 20.24 2.76
C ALA A 111 -5.34 19.30 2.76
N LEU A 112 -4.38 19.50 1.85
CA LEU A 112 -3.16 18.71 1.77
C LEU A 112 -2.38 18.77 3.10
N THR A 113 -2.17 19.97 3.65
CA THR A 113 -1.45 20.16 4.91
C THR A 113 -2.17 19.50 6.08
N LYS A 114 -3.49 19.73 6.22
CA LYS A 114 -4.29 19.18 7.34
C LYS A 114 -4.43 17.67 7.27
N LEU A 115 -4.69 17.11 6.08
CA LEU A 115 -4.76 15.67 5.90
C LEU A 115 -3.39 15.01 6.12
N ALA A 116 -2.31 15.56 5.56
CA ALA A 116 -0.95 15.06 5.80
C ALA A 116 -0.62 15.02 7.29
N LYS A 117 -1.03 16.06 8.05
CA LYS A 117 -0.87 16.09 9.52
C LYS A 117 -1.63 14.94 10.19
N GLN A 118 -2.88 14.66 9.81
CA GLN A 118 -3.66 13.56 10.39
C GLN A 118 -3.02 12.19 10.12
N PHE A 119 -2.46 11.97 8.92
CA PHE A 119 -1.69 10.75 8.62
C PHE A 119 -0.39 10.66 9.42
N TYR A 120 0.29 11.79 9.62
CA TYR A 120 1.50 11.86 10.43
C TYR A 120 1.21 11.57 11.92
N ASP A 121 0.19 12.20 12.47
CA ASP A 121 -0.27 12.05 13.87
C ASP A 121 -0.99 10.70 14.10
N LYS A 122 -1.26 9.94 13.04
CA LYS A 122 -1.96 8.64 13.07
C LYS A 122 -3.40 8.72 13.62
N THR A 123 -4.08 9.82 13.39
CA THR A 123 -5.47 10.01 13.79
C THR A 123 -6.48 9.48 12.77
N THR A 124 -6.00 9.09 11.57
CA THR A 124 -6.84 8.49 10.52
C THR A 124 -7.19 7.04 10.82
N SER A 125 -8.43 6.65 10.59
CA SER A 125 -8.90 5.26 10.67
C SER A 125 -8.77 4.55 9.33
N ARG A 126 -8.15 3.37 9.31
CA ARG A 126 -7.94 2.60 8.08
C ARG A 126 -8.18 1.13 8.32
N LYS A 127 -9.15 0.56 7.60
CA LYS A 127 -9.42 -0.87 7.62
C LYS A 127 -9.14 -1.48 6.27
N TYR A 128 -8.57 -2.67 6.30
CA TYR A 128 -8.27 -3.48 5.14
C TYR A 128 -8.88 -4.86 5.32
N ILE A 129 -9.31 -5.45 4.22
CA ILE A 129 -9.68 -6.86 4.16
C ILE A 129 -8.57 -7.61 3.43
N ALA A 130 -8.10 -8.69 4.03
CA ALA A 130 -7.07 -9.55 3.46
C ALA A 130 -7.47 -11.01 3.51
N LEU A 131 -7.15 -11.78 2.46
CA LEU A 131 -7.19 -13.23 2.48
C LEU A 131 -5.77 -13.73 2.70
N VAL A 132 -5.57 -14.54 3.76
CA VAL A 132 -4.24 -15.01 4.16
C VAL A 132 -4.17 -16.54 4.14
N TRP A 133 -2.98 -17.11 3.95
CA TRP A 133 -2.76 -18.53 3.98
C TRP A 133 -2.77 -19.09 5.40
N GLY A 134 -3.45 -20.21 5.59
CA GLY A 134 -3.50 -20.95 6.84
C GLY A 134 -4.65 -20.50 7.73
N ASP A 135 -4.73 -21.14 8.87
CA ASP A 135 -5.62 -20.80 9.98
C ASP A 135 -4.83 -19.90 10.95
N VAL A 136 -5.38 -18.73 11.25
CA VAL A 136 -4.76 -17.75 12.16
C VAL A 136 -5.59 -17.64 13.44
N GLU A 137 -5.01 -17.14 14.52
CA GLU A 137 -5.72 -16.85 15.77
C GLU A 137 -6.90 -15.89 15.53
N ASP A 138 -7.92 -15.91 16.39
CA ASP A 138 -9.16 -15.14 16.22
C ASP A 138 -8.93 -13.63 16.09
N GLY A 139 -7.87 -13.14 16.71
CA GLY A 139 -7.39 -11.77 16.58
C GLY A 139 -6.11 -11.56 17.34
N ALA A 140 -5.24 -10.74 16.80
CA ALA A 140 -3.98 -10.39 17.44
C ALA A 140 -3.46 -9.02 16.97
N THR A 141 -2.41 -8.57 17.63
CA THR A 141 -1.63 -7.41 17.25
C THR A 141 -0.25 -7.85 16.83
N ILE A 142 0.13 -7.50 15.59
CA ILE A 142 1.47 -7.75 15.07
C ILE A 142 2.28 -6.47 15.23
N ILE A 143 3.35 -6.54 16.03
CA ILE A 143 4.25 -5.43 16.32
C ILE A 143 5.66 -5.79 15.86
N GLY A 144 6.29 -4.89 15.10
CA GLY A 144 7.68 -5.06 14.67
C GLY A 144 8.11 -3.93 13.75
N ASN A 145 9.40 -3.63 13.73
CA ASN A 145 9.92 -2.63 12.83
C ASN A 145 9.94 -3.16 11.39
N ILE A 146 9.53 -2.33 10.43
CA ILE A 146 9.54 -2.68 9.01
C ILE A 146 10.64 -1.88 8.30
N GLY A 147 11.54 -2.59 7.65
CA GLY A 147 12.65 -2.04 6.88
C GLY A 147 12.86 -2.80 5.55
N ARG A 148 13.73 -2.29 4.69
CA ARG A 148 14.12 -2.99 3.45
C ARG A 148 14.80 -4.31 3.78
N SER A 149 14.41 -5.38 3.13
CA SER A 149 15.04 -6.68 3.29
C SER A 149 16.51 -6.63 2.85
N LYS A 150 17.43 -7.14 3.68
CA LYS A 150 18.86 -7.28 3.32
C LYS A 150 19.08 -8.24 2.17
N LYS A 151 18.24 -9.29 2.07
CA LYS A 151 18.37 -10.33 1.04
C LYS A 151 17.74 -9.93 -0.29
N ASN A 152 16.62 -9.20 -0.26
CA ASN A 152 15.92 -8.76 -1.46
C ASN A 152 15.34 -7.35 -1.25
N ARG A 153 16.01 -6.35 -1.79
CA ARG A 153 15.62 -4.93 -1.64
C ARG A 153 14.25 -4.56 -2.26
N LYS A 154 13.62 -5.44 -3.02
CA LYS A 154 12.26 -5.23 -3.56
C LYS A 154 11.17 -5.43 -2.51
N VAL A 155 11.46 -6.18 -1.42
CA VAL A 155 10.51 -6.47 -0.36
C VAL A 155 10.90 -5.84 0.96
N MET A 156 9.94 -5.73 1.87
CA MET A 156 10.13 -5.30 3.24
C MET A 156 10.26 -6.52 4.14
N SER A 157 11.01 -6.39 5.23
CA SER A 157 11.15 -7.41 6.27
C SER A 157 10.80 -6.81 7.63
N VAL A 158 10.34 -7.67 8.53
CA VAL A 158 10.14 -7.32 9.94
C VAL A 158 11.44 -7.54 10.71
N TYR A 159 11.80 -6.55 11.52
CA TYR A 159 12.94 -6.56 12.43
C TYR A 159 12.40 -6.44 13.86
N PRO A 160 12.15 -7.58 14.54
CA PRO A 160 11.47 -7.59 15.84
C PRO A 160 12.29 -6.90 16.94
N ASP A 161 13.61 -6.96 16.85
CA ASP A 161 14.54 -6.41 17.85
C ASP A 161 14.64 -4.87 17.80
N GLY A 162 13.99 -4.23 16.83
CA GLY A 162 13.94 -2.77 16.72
C GLY A 162 15.20 -2.09 16.21
N GLU A 163 16.24 -2.83 15.88
CA GLU A 163 17.53 -2.29 15.43
C GLU A 163 17.47 -1.64 14.05
N GLU A 164 16.58 -2.11 13.20
CA GLU A 164 16.41 -1.61 11.84
C GLU A 164 14.94 -1.34 11.50
N GLY A 165 14.73 -0.51 10.48
CA GLY A 165 13.38 -0.18 9.99
C GLY A 165 12.68 0.86 10.85
N LYS A 166 11.37 0.96 10.68
CA LYS A 166 10.49 1.90 11.39
C LYS A 166 9.38 1.13 12.08
N HIS A 167 9.07 1.51 13.30
CA HIS A 167 8.00 0.92 14.10
C HIS A 167 6.69 0.80 13.32
N ALA A 168 6.07 -0.38 13.40
CA ALA A 168 4.84 -0.72 12.71
C ALA A 168 3.94 -1.57 13.60
N VAL A 169 2.62 -1.28 13.57
CA VAL A 169 1.59 -1.98 14.32
C VAL A 169 0.41 -2.28 13.40
N THR A 170 0.02 -3.55 13.35
CA THR A 170 -1.14 -4.05 12.62
C THR A 170 -2.00 -4.88 13.56
N HIS A 171 -3.22 -4.44 13.83
CA HIS A 171 -4.23 -5.26 14.49
C HIS A 171 -5.00 -6.04 13.46
N PHE A 172 -5.35 -7.29 13.76
CA PHE A 172 -6.25 -8.04 12.90
C PHE A 172 -7.26 -8.84 13.72
N LYS A 173 -8.39 -9.13 13.10
CA LYS A 173 -9.39 -10.09 13.58
C LYS A 173 -9.85 -10.98 12.44
N VAL A 174 -10.19 -12.22 12.76
CA VAL A 174 -10.76 -13.14 11.79
C VAL A 174 -12.21 -12.76 11.47
N ILE A 175 -12.53 -12.78 10.18
CA ILE A 175 -13.90 -12.65 9.68
C ILE A 175 -14.48 -14.02 9.35
N GLU A 176 -13.73 -14.83 8.60
CA GLU A 176 -14.21 -16.14 8.13
C GLU A 176 -13.04 -17.09 7.85
N ARG A 177 -13.22 -18.40 8.16
CA ARG A 177 -12.22 -19.43 7.93
C ARG A 177 -12.67 -20.38 6.83
N PHE A 178 -11.74 -20.72 5.94
CA PHE A 178 -11.95 -21.67 4.84
C PHE A 178 -11.01 -22.87 4.93
N GLY A 179 -10.66 -23.28 6.14
CA GLY A 179 -9.72 -24.38 6.43
C GLY A 179 -8.27 -24.04 6.15
N TYR A 180 -7.90 -23.76 4.92
CA TYR A 180 -6.50 -23.52 4.50
C TYR A 180 -6.20 -22.05 4.16
N VAL A 181 -7.19 -21.20 4.16
CA VAL A 181 -7.07 -19.75 4.05
C VAL A 181 -8.06 -19.09 5.01
N THR A 182 -7.76 -17.90 5.45
CA THR A 182 -8.57 -17.13 6.41
C THR A 182 -8.76 -15.71 5.90
N LEU A 183 -10.01 -15.22 5.96
CA LEU A 183 -10.35 -13.83 5.72
C LEU A 183 -10.20 -13.04 7.00
N VAL A 184 -9.44 -11.96 6.96
CA VAL A 184 -9.16 -11.12 8.12
C VAL A 184 -9.44 -9.65 7.84
N GLU A 185 -9.94 -8.92 8.85
CA GLU A 185 -9.95 -7.47 8.89
C GLU A 185 -8.65 -7.00 9.55
N CYS A 186 -7.95 -6.08 8.92
CA CYS A 186 -6.74 -5.45 9.45
C CYS A 186 -6.98 -3.98 9.74
N ARG A 187 -6.54 -3.50 10.91
CA ARG A 187 -6.51 -2.08 11.28
C ARG A 187 -5.08 -1.62 11.49
N LEU A 188 -4.75 -0.48 10.92
CA LEU A 188 -3.40 0.05 10.93
C LEU A 188 -3.25 1.26 11.88
N GLU A 189 -2.35 1.18 12.86
CA GLU A 189 -1.86 2.38 13.55
C GLU A 189 -0.80 3.11 12.74
N THR A 190 -0.03 2.39 11.94
CA THR A 190 1.06 2.90 11.11
C THR A 190 0.83 2.55 9.64
N GLY A 191 1.47 3.28 8.71
CA GLY A 191 1.35 3.04 7.26
C GLY A 191 2.72 2.83 6.61
N ARG A 192 3.44 1.76 6.96
CA ARG A 192 4.73 1.45 6.33
C ARG A 192 4.53 0.73 5.00
N THR A 193 5.46 0.90 4.08
CA THR A 193 5.46 0.19 2.79
C THR A 193 5.27 -1.32 3.00
N HIS A 194 4.32 -1.92 2.29
CA HIS A 194 3.97 -3.35 2.36
C HIS A 194 3.68 -3.87 3.79
N GLN A 195 3.21 -3.01 4.71
CA GLN A 195 3.13 -3.34 6.14
C GLN A 195 2.34 -4.62 6.43
N ILE A 196 1.09 -4.71 5.97
CA ILE A 196 0.24 -5.89 6.18
C ILE A 196 0.90 -7.12 5.58
N ARG A 197 1.44 -7.01 4.37
CA ARG A 197 2.09 -8.10 3.63
C ARG A 197 3.32 -8.63 4.36
N ALA A 198 4.20 -7.74 4.84
CA ALA A 198 5.40 -8.08 5.59
C ALA A 198 5.05 -8.70 6.95
N HIS A 199 4.10 -8.13 7.68
CA HIS A 199 3.65 -8.63 8.97
C HIS A 199 3.07 -10.04 8.87
N PHE A 200 2.11 -10.27 7.97
CA PHE A 200 1.52 -11.60 7.79
C PHE A 200 2.53 -12.63 7.26
N LYS A 201 3.47 -12.22 6.38
CA LYS A 201 4.57 -13.09 5.99
C LYS A 201 5.44 -13.47 7.18
N TRP A 202 5.74 -12.54 8.07
CA TRP A 202 6.58 -12.76 9.24
C TRP A 202 5.96 -13.76 10.21
N ILE A 203 4.65 -13.68 10.46
CA ILE A 203 3.93 -14.65 11.31
C ILE A 203 3.59 -15.97 10.60
N GLY A 204 4.07 -16.19 9.37
CA GLY A 204 3.90 -17.46 8.64
C GLY A 204 2.62 -17.58 7.81
N HIS A 205 1.85 -16.51 7.67
CA HIS A 205 0.56 -16.45 6.98
C HIS A 205 0.56 -15.42 5.82
N PRO A 206 1.42 -15.56 4.78
CA PRO A 206 1.47 -14.57 3.70
C PRO A 206 0.11 -14.42 3.03
N LEU A 207 -0.15 -13.24 2.46
CA LEU A 207 -1.40 -12.97 1.78
C LEU A 207 -1.56 -13.88 0.55
N PHE A 208 -2.78 -14.29 0.29
CA PHE A 208 -3.17 -15.09 -0.87
C PHE A 208 -2.80 -14.35 -2.17
N ASN A 209 -2.16 -15.06 -3.10
CA ASN A 209 -1.64 -14.56 -4.37
C ASN A 209 -0.58 -13.44 -4.27
N ASP A 210 0.11 -13.28 -3.15
CA ASP A 210 1.20 -12.31 -3.02
C ASP A 210 2.51 -12.86 -3.60
N MET A 211 2.86 -12.45 -4.82
CA MET A 211 4.05 -12.93 -5.53
C MET A 211 5.35 -12.55 -4.82
N GLU A 212 5.43 -11.33 -4.25
CA GLU A 212 6.66 -10.83 -3.64
C GLU A 212 6.92 -11.47 -2.27
N TYR A 213 5.85 -11.86 -1.55
CA TYR A 213 5.94 -12.47 -0.23
C TYR A 213 5.68 -13.98 -0.24
N GLY A 214 5.56 -14.58 -1.45
CA GLY A 214 5.50 -16.04 -1.65
C GLY A 214 4.14 -16.66 -1.37
N GLY A 215 3.06 -15.86 -1.42
CA GLY A 215 1.68 -16.32 -1.27
C GLY A 215 1.03 -16.80 -2.57
N ASN A 216 1.73 -16.73 -3.70
CA ASN A 216 1.26 -17.09 -5.04
C ASN A 216 1.50 -18.57 -5.41
N LYS A 217 1.58 -19.43 -4.42
CA LYS A 217 1.68 -20.89 -4.56
C LYS A 217 0.87 -21.57 -3.48
N VAL A 218 0.51 -22.83 -3.69
CA VAL A 218 -0.22 -23.61 -2.67
C VAL A 218 0.69 -23.82 -1.46
N LEU A 219 0.40 -23.12 -0.37
CA LEU A 219 1.20 -23.20 0.87
C LEU A 219 0.60 -24.18 1.90
N LYS A 220 -0.72 -24.29 1.90
CA LYS A 220 -1.50 -25.13 2.82
C LYS A 220 -2.57 -25.88 2.03
N GLY A 221 -3.01 -27.02 2.54
CA GLY A 221 -4.14 -27.75 1.98
C GLY A 221 -3.80 -29.13 1.45
N LEU A 222 -4.74 -29.69 0.70
CA LEU A 222 -4.67 -31.07 0.19
C LEU A 222 -3.64 -31.18 -0.95
N LYS A 223 -2.87 -32.26 -0.95
CA LYS A 223 -1.91 -32.58 -2.04
C LYS A 223 -2.59 -33.26 -3.23
N THR A 224 -3.80 -32.82 -3.60
CA THR A 224 -4.57 -33.39 -4.73
C THR A 224 -4.54 -32.44 -5.91
N ALA A 225 -4.54 -32.99 -7.13
CA ALA A 225 -4.59 -32.17 -8.35
C ALA A 225 -5.87 -31.31 -8.41
N LYS A 226 -6.99 -31.82 -7.86
CA LYS A 226 -8.25 -31.08 -7.77
C LYS A 226 -8.09 -29.81 -6.92
N TYR A 227 -7.45 -29.92 -5.73
CA TYR A 227 -7.24 -28.76 -4.86
C TYR A 227 -6.23 -27.77 -5.47
N GLN A 228 -5.14 -28.27 -6.03
CA GLN A 228 -4.17 -27.40 -6.73
C GLN A 228 -4.84 -26.60 -7.84
N LYS A 229 -5.63 -27.25 -8.70
CA LYS A 229 -6.38 -26.59 -9.76
C LYS A 229 -7.40 -25.59 -9.24
N PHE A 230 -8.08 -25.90 -8.14
CA PHE A 230 -9.00 -24.98 -7.46
C PHE A 230 -8.27 -23.71 -7.03
N ILE A 231 -7.10 -23.82 -6.38
CA ILE A 231 -6.29 -22.66 -5.93
C ILE A 231 -5.77 -21.86 -7.13
N GLU A 232 -5.22 -22.52 -8.16
CA GLU A 232 -4.75 -21.84 -9.39
C GLU A 232 -5.85 -21.02 -10.06
N ASN A 233 -7.06 -21.57 -10.17
CA ASN A 233 -8.20 -20.86 -10.73
C ASN A 233 -8.63 -19.65 -9.86
N ASN A 234 -8.41 -19.69 -8.54
CA ASN A 234 -8.65 -18.55 -7.67
C ASN A 234 -7.53 -17.51 -7.76
N PHE A 235 -6.27 -17.91 -7.93
CA PHE A 235 -5.19 -16.95 -8.19
C PHE A 235 -5.44 -16.09 -9.44
N GLN A 236 -6.03 -16.65 -10.49
CA GLN A 236 -6.33 -15.93 -11.74
C GLN A 236 -7.33 -14.79 -11.56
N LEU A 237 -8.11 -14.77 -10.47
CA LEU A 237 -9.03 -13.67 -10.17
C LEU A 237 -8.29 -12.41 -9.71
N PHE A 238 -7.10 -12.55 -9.13
CA PHE A 238 -6.37 -11.45 -8.52
C PHE A 238 -5.17 -11.00 -9.37
N LYS A 239 -5.02 -9.71 -9.57
CA LYS A 239 -3.82 -9.12 -10.22
C LYS A 239 -2.57 -9.19 -9.33
N GLY A 240 -2.70 -9.56 -8.06
CA GLY A 240 -1.64 -9.68 -7.07
C GLY A 240 -2.20 -10.10 -5.71
N GLN A 241 -1.68 -9.58 -4.61
CA GLN A 241 -2.12 -9.92 -3.27
C GLN A 241 -3.62 -9.64 -3.03
N ALA A 242 -4.31 -10.57 -2.39
CA ALA A 242 -5.69 -10.40 -1.96
C ALA A 242 -5.77 -9.44 -0.76
N LEU A 243 -5.79 -8.14 -1.06
CA LEU A 243 -5.81 -7.04 -0.11
C LEU A 243 -6.64 -5.88 -0.65
N HIS A 244 -7.59 -5.41 0.15
CA HIS A 244 -8.49 -4.32 -0.19
C HIS A 244 -8.55 -3.28 0.94
N ALA A 245 -8.33 -2.00 0.64
CA ALA A 245 -8.50 -0.87 1.54
C ALA A 245 -9.98 -0.52 1.65
N GLN A 246 -10.70 -1.17 2.58
CA GLN A 246 -12.16 -1.15 2.64
C GLN A 246 -12.72 0.13 3.24
N SER A 247 -12.08 0.68 4.29
CA SER A 247 -12.58 1.92 4.86
C SER A 247 -11.46 2.90 5.19
N LEU A 248 -11.80 4.19 5.11
CA LEU A 248 -10.93 5.31 5.38
C LEU A 248 -11.70 6.37 6.16
N GLY A 249 -11.25 6.68 7.37
CA GLY A 249 -11.83 7.72 8.21
C GLY A 249 -10.81 8.79 8.58
N PHE A 250 -11.25 10.04 8.56
CA PHE A 250 -10.45 11.21 8.92
C PHE A 250 -11.38 12.41 9.25
N ILE A 251 -10.81 13.43 9.87
CA ILE A 251 -11.53 14.68 10.13
C ILE A 251 -11.48 15.55 8.87
N HIS A 252 -12.65 16.04 8.44
CA HIS A 252 -12.77 16.93 7.28
C HIS A 252 -11.86 18.15 7.44
N PRO A 253 -10.98 18.45 6.45
CA PRO A 253 -9.95 19.49 6.62
C PRO A 253 -10.51 20.91 6.80
N GLU A 254 -11.74 21.18 6.41
CA GLU A 254 -12.35 22.51 6.55
C GLU A 254 -13.40 22.56 7.65
N THR A 255 -14.38 21.66 7.64
CA THR A 255 -15.52 21.70 8.58
C THR A 255 -15.20 21.12 9.95
N GLY A 256 -14.21 20.24 10.06
CA GLY A 256 -13.87 19.54 11.31
C GLY A 256 -14.78 18.36 11.63
N GLU A 257 -15.65 17.93 10.71
CA GLU A 257 -16.54 16.79 10.88
C GLU A 257 -15.77 15.47 10.75
N ASP A 258 -16.14 14.47 11.55
CA ASP A 258 -15.63 13.11 11.40
C ASP A 258 -16.27 12.46 10.18
N LEU A 259 -15.43 12.05 9.24
CA LEU A 259 -15.84 11.37 8.02
C LEU A 259 -15.37 9.91 8.04
N LEU A 260 -16.22 9.01 7.55
CA LEU A 260 -15.90 7.60 7.33
C LEU A 260 -16.42 7.16 5.97
N PHE A 261 -15.52 6.83 5.07
CA PHE A 261 -15.82 6.25 3.78
C PHE A 261 -15.66 4.73 3.82
N PHE A 262 -16.51 4.04 3.10
CA PHE A 262 -16.54 2.58 3.02
C PHE A 262 -16.76 2.15 1.57
N GLU A 263 -16.09 1.06 1.17
CA GLU A 263 -16.26 0.43 -0.14
C GLU A 263 -16.35 -1.08 0.02
N GLU A 264 -17.29 -1.67 -0.70
CA GLU A 264 -17.48 -3.11 -0.72
C GLU A 264 -16.27 -3.82 -1.38
N LEU A 265 -16.14 -5.11 -1.12
CA LEU A 265 -15.11 -5.91 -1.80
C LEU A 265 -15.37 -5.94 -3.31
N PRO A 266 -14.33 -5.81 -4.14
CA PRO A 266 -14.48 -5.96 -5.58
C PRO A 266 -15.07 -7.32 -5.96
N GLU A 267 -15.83 -7.38 -7.04
CA GLU A 267 -16.51 -8.61 -7.52
C GLU A 267 -15.58 -9.82 -7.62
N TYR A 268 -14.33 -9.61 -8.08
CA TYR A 268 -13.37 -10.70 -8.18
C TYR A 268 -12.99 -11.27 -6.81
N PHE A 269 -12.97 -10.43 -5.77
CA PHE A 269 -12.66 -10.84 -4.40
C PHE A 269 -13.86 -11.62 -3.82
N GLU A 270 -15.06 -11.08 -3.95
CA GLU A 270 -16.30 -11.77 -3.53
C GLU A 270 -16.47 -13.12 -4.23
N LEU A 271 -16.17 -13.20 -5.54
CA LEU A 271 -16.19 -14.45 -6.29
C LEU A 271 -15.22 -15.48 -5.72
N ALA A 272 -14.01 -15.05 -5.34
CA ALA A 272 -13.05 -15.94 -4.68
C ALA A 272 -13.59 -16.47 -3.35
N LEU A 273 -14.14 -15.59 -2.51
CA LEU A 273 -14.71 -15.98 -1.21
C LEU A 273 -15.87 -16.96 -1.39
N LYS A 274 -16.77 -16.69 -2.35
CA LYS A 274 -17.87 -17.61 -2.69
C LYS A 274 -17.34 -18.98 -3.08
N ARG A 275 -16.31 -19.06 -3.94
CA ARG A 275 -15.70 -20.34 -4.34
C ARG A 275 -15.09 -21.09 -3.14
N PHE A 276 -14.43 -20.38 -2.21
CA PHE A 276 -13.91 -20.99 -0.99
C PHE A 276 -15.03 -21.51 -0.09
N ARG A 277 -16.12 -20.76 0.11
CA ARG A 277 -17.30 -21.22 0.85
C ARG A 277 -17.92 -22.48 0.25
N ASP A 278 -18.04 -22.55 -1.07
CA ASP A 278 -18.59 -23.70 -1.77
C ASP A 278 -17.65 -24.93 -1.73
N TYR A 279 -16.34 -24.71 -1.68
CA TYR A 279 -15.35 -25.77 -1.58
C TYR A 279 -15.27 -26.40 -0.17
N CYS A 280 -15.59 -25.63 0.87
CA CYS A 280 -15.52 -26.06 2.27
C CYS A 280 -16.82 -26.71 2.78
N LYS A 281 -17.89 -26.74 1.96
CA LYS A 281 -19.12 -27.51 2.21
C LYS A 281 -18.91 -28.97 1.85
#